data_41439859a7bec05225e247390c1497d9
#
_entry.id   41439859a7bec05225e247390c1497d9
#
_cell.length_a   1.000
_cell.length_b   1.000
_cell.length_c   1.000
_cell.angle_alpha   90.00
_cell.angle_beta   90.00
_cell.angle_gamma   90.00
#
_symmetry.space_group_name_H-M   'P 1'
#
loop_
_entity.id
_entity.type
_entity.pdbx_description
1 polymer ?
#
loop_
_entity_poly.entity_id
_entity_poly.type
_entity_poly.pdbx_seq_one_letter_code
_entity_poly.pdbx_strand_id
1 'polypeptide(L)'
;MEQKDFFIETFYKEAKKLNFEVLGLYTSSHDILSLGSDSKLIGRIFEIITKGMLERLAKIMGWGFEESDSQTSYPDYTFNMPSGKRIAVDIKTTYRSYKEDGEVAPFGFTLGSFASFLRNGVKNIAHPYGEYTKHYVIGFVYDRVE
;
A
#
# COMPACT_ATOMS: atom_id res chain seq x y z
N MET A 1 -22.71 1.75 19.13
CA MET A 1 -21.75 2.83 18.77
C MET A 1 -20.48 2.16 18.22
N GLU A 2 -20.22 2.35 16.93
CA GLU A 2 -19.00 1.80 16.35
C GLU A 2 -17.79 2.48 16.97
N GLN A 3 -16.87 1.68 17.49
CA GLN A 3 -15.61 2.17 18.00
C GLN A 3 -14.78 2.62 16.81
N LYS A 4 -14.48 3.92 16.73
CA LYS A 4 -13.65 4.46 15.67
C LYS A 4 -12.29 3.78 15.67
N ASP A 5 -11.87 3.30 14.51
CA ASP A 5 -10.55 2.69 14.36
C ASP A 5 -9.48 3.79 14.40
N PHE A 6 -8.79 3.87 15.52
CA PHE A 6 -7.74 4.88 15.76
C PHE A 6 -6.60 4.80 14.73
N PHE A 7 -6.29 3.58 14.27
CA PHE A 7 -5.29 3.40 13.21
C PHE A 7 -5.73 4.08 11.92
N ILE A 8 -6.98 3.87 11.50
CA ILE A 8 -7.52 4.47 10.29
C ILE A 8 -7.56 5.99 10.40
N GLU A 9 -8.01 6.52 11.54
CA GLU A 9 -8.05 7.98 11.75
C GLU A 9 -6.65 8.60 11.66
N THR A 10 -5.68 7.98 12.31
CA THR A 10 -4.29 8.46 12.32
C THR A 10 -3.68 8.33 10.92
N PHE A 11 -3.98 7.24 10.22
CA PHE A 11 -3.56 7.06 8.83
C PHE A 11 -4.01 8.21 7.93
N TYR A 12 -5.30 8.54 7.95
CA TYR A 12 -5.82 9.64 7.12
C TYR A 12 -5.23 10.99 7.50
N LYS A 13 -5.00 11.23 8.79
CA LYS A 13 -4.36 12.44 9.25
C LYS A 13 -2.95 12.59 8.70
N GLU A 14 -2.16 11.51 8.70
CA GLU A 14 -0.81 11.52 8.14
C GLU A 14 -0.82 11.56 6.61
N ALA A 15 -1.74 10.86 5.96
CA ALA A 15 -1.85 10.82 4.51
C ALA A 15 -2.17 12.20 3.90
N LYS A 16 -2.98 13.00 4.58
CA LYS A 16 -3.33 14.36 4.15
C LYS A 16 -2.13 15.31 4.08
N LYS A 17 -1.04 15.00 4.79
CA LYS A 17 0.19 15.79 4.78
C LYS A 17 1.06 15.52 3.55
N LEU A 18 0.78 14.47 2.78
CA LEU A 18 1.58 14.04 1.65
C LEU A 18 0.99 14.50 0.32
N ASN A 19 1.88 14.74 -0.63
CA ASN A 19 1.52 14.92 -2.02
C ASN A 19 1.86 13.64 -2.80
N PHE A 20 0.85 13.01 -3.36
CA PHE A 20 1.00 11.78 -4.15
C PHE A 20 1.08 12.04 -5.66
N GLU A 21 1.10 13.29 -6.10
CA GLU A 21 1.31 13.64 -7.50
C GLU A 21 2.77 13.37 -7.88
N VAL A 22 2.98 12.47 -8.83
CA VAL A 22 4.30 12.09 -9.30
C VAL A 22 4.48 12.55 -10.73
N LEU A 23 5.48 13.39 -10.96
CA LEU A 23 5.74 14.00 -12.27
C LEU A 23 6.74 13.20 -13.11
N GLY A 24 7.65 12.48 -12.48
CA GLY A 24 8.68 11.73 -13.18
C GLY A 24 9.83 11.32 -12.26
N LEU A 25 10.87 10.80 -12.88
CA LEU A 25 12.12 10.43 -12.21
C LEU A 25 13.16 11.54 -12.42
N TYR A 26 13.75 12.01 -11.33
CA TYR A 26 14.80 13.01 -11.36
C TYR A 26 16.18 12.35 -11.42
N THR A 27 16.98 12.73 -12.39
CA THR A 27 18.31 12.14 -12.61
C THR A 27 19.42 13.01 -12.05
N SER A 28 20.63 12.43 -11.89
CA SER A 28 21.82 13.17 -11.48
C SER A 28 22.26 14.23 -12.50
N SER A 29 21.83 14.15 -13.75
CA SER A 29 22.04 15.16 -14.79
C SER A 29 20.99 16.26 -14.78
N HIS A 30 20.12 16.30 -13.76
CA HIS A 30 19.04 17.28 -13.57
C HIS A 30 17.90 17.22 -14.60
N ASP A 31 17.74 16.06 -15.24
CA ASP A 31 16.62 15.78 -16.12
C ASP A 31 15.47 15.13 -15.37
N ILE A 32 14.25 15.40 -15.83
CA ILE A 32 13.04 14.71 -15.35
C ILE A 32 12.59 13.75 -16.46
N LEU A 33 12.63 12.45 -16.15
CA LEU A 33 12.20 11.40 -17.07
C LEU A 33 10.74 11.04 -16.82
N SER A 34 9.97 10.93 -17.89
CA SER A 34 8.58 10.46 -17.80
C SER A 34 8.53 9.02 -17.31
N LEU A 35 7.54 8.71 -16.47
CA LEU A 35 7.29 7.34 -16.01
C LEU A 35 6.64 6.46 -17.07
N GLY A 36 6.07 7.07 -18.11
CA GLY A 36 5.28 6.34 -19.10
C GLY A 36 4.04 5.71 -18.47
N SER A 37 3.64 4.57 -19.03
CA SER A 37 2.44 3.84 -18.59
C SER A 37 2.75 2.55 -17.83
N ASP A 38 3.97 2.37 -17.37
CA ASP A 38 4.38 1.17 -16.64
C ASP A 38 3.75 1.14 -15.25
N SER A 39 2.72 0.31 -15.09
CA SER A 39 1.96 0.21 -13.84
C SER A 39 2.77 -0.38 -12.69
N LYS A 40 3.78 -1.22 -12.98
CA LYS A 40 4.65 -1.78 -11.96
C LYS A 40 5.56 -0.71 -11.36
N LEU A 41 6.13 0.13 -12.23
CA LEU A 41 6.98 1.24 -11.80
C LEU A 41 6.18 2.24 -10.96
N ILE A 42 5.01 2.64 -11.44
CA ILE A 42 4.13 3.59 -10.74
C ILE A 42 3.69 3.01 -9.39
N GLY A 43 3.32 1.73 -9.35
CA GLY A 43 2.95 1.05 -8.10
C GLY A 43 4.08 1.06 -7.08
N ARG A 44 5.32 0.80 -7.53
CA ARG A 44 6.49 0.83 -6.64
C ARG A 44 6.77 2.25 -6.09
N ILE A 45 6.54 3.27 -6.88
CA ILE A 45 6.69 4.67 -6.42
C ILE A 45 5.69 4.99 -5.31
N PHE A 46 4.43 4.58 -5.46
CA PHE A 46 3.43 4.76 -4.40
C PHE A 46 3.82 4.00 -3.12
N GLU A 47 4.36 2.80 -3.23
CA GLU A 47 4.89 2.06 -2.08
C GLU A 47 6.00 2.83 -1.37
N ILE A 48 6.95 3.39 -2.13
CA ILE A 48 8.07 4.16 -1.57
C ILE A 48 7.57 5.40 -0.82
N ILE A 49 6.64 6.15 -1.40
CA ILE A 49 6.05 7.33 -0.76
C ILE A 49 5.33 6.93 0.52
N THR A 50 4.55 5.85 0.46
CA THR A 50 3.73 5.38 1.56
C THR A 50 4.58 4.82 2.71
N LYS A 51 5.69 4.18 2.41
CA LYS A 51 6.58 3.59 3.42
C LYS A 51 6.99 4.61 4.48
N GLY A 52 7.45 5.78 4.08
CA GLY A 52 7.86 6.83 5.02
C GLY A 52 6.73 7.28 5.93
N MET A 53 5.52 7.37 5.40
CA MET A 53 4.33 7.69 6.18
C MET A 53 3.99 6.57 7.17
N LEU A 54 4.06 5.32 6.74
CA LEU A 54 3.76 4.17 7.60
C LEU A 54 4.79 4.01 8.72
N GLU A 55 6.05 4.31 8.46
CA GLU A 55 7.09 4.34 9.51
C GLU A 55 6.77 5.40 10.57
N ARG A 56 6.33 6.59 10.16
CA ARG A 56 5.91 7.63 11.10
C ARG A 56 4.67 7.20 11.89
N LEU A 57 3.71 6.57 11.22
CA LEU A 57 2.51 6.04 11.85
C LEU A 57 2.86 5.02 12.94
N ALA A 58 3.79 4.12 12.66
CA ALA A 58 4.27 3.15 13.63
C ALA A 58 4.86 3.82 14.87
N LYS A 59 5.65 4.88 14.69
CA LYS A 59 6.22 5.66 15.80
C LYS A 59 5.12 6.34 16.62
N ILE A 60 4.12 6.92 15.98
CA ILE A 60 2.98 7.57 16.66
C ILE A 60 2.21 6.54 17.50
N MET A 61 2.00 5.35 16.96
CA MET A 61 1.28 4.28 17.65
C MET A 61 2.12 3.56 18.70
N GLY A 62 3.45 3.73 18.69
CA GLY A 62 4.36 2.99 19.54
C GLY A 62 4.52 1.53 19.14
N TRP A 63 4.42 1.21 17.86
CA TRP A 63 4.48 -0.14 17.30
C TRP A 63 5.77 -0.37 16.52
N GLY A 64 6.18 -1.64 16.41
CA GLY A 64 7.24 -2.05 15.49
C GLY A 64 6.74 -2.04 14.05
N PHE A 65 7.66 -1.89 13.12
CA PHE A 65 7.37 -1.82 11.68
C PHE A 65 8.38 -2.67 10.91
N GLU A 66 7.87 -3.50 10.01
CA GLU A 66 8.68 -4.34 9.13
C GLU A 66 8.23 -4.19 7.68
N GLU A 67 9.17 -4.21 6.76
CA GLU A 67 8.93 -4.41 5.33
C GLU A 67 9.24 -5.87 5.00
N SER A 68 8.45 -6.50 4.14
CA SER A 68 8.71 -7.88 3.70
C SER A 68 10.00 -7.96 2.90
N ASP A 69 10.79 -9.01 3.13
CA ASP A 69 12.09 -9.24 2.49
C ASP A 69 11.98 -9.55 0.99
N SER A 70 10.82 -10.01 0.56
CA SER A 70 10.56 -10.41 -0.83
C SER A 70 9.33 -9.70 -1.37
N GLN A 71 9.44 -9.23 -2.62
CA GLN A 71 8.29 -8.62 -3.34
C GLN A 71 7.14 -9.61 -3.58
N THR A 72 7.40 -10.90 -3.47
CA THR A 72 6.38 -11.95 -3.63
C THR A 72 5.73 -12.36 -2.31
N SER A 73 6.27 -11.89 -1.18
CA SER A 73 5.71 -12.17 0.14
C SER A 73 4.64 -11.15 0.53
N TYR A 74 3.58 -11.66 1.13
CA TYR A 74 2.52 -10.87 1.75
C TYR A 74 2.82 -10.65 3.23
N PRO A 75 2.48 -9.53 3.83
CA PRO A 75 2.04 -8.27 3.22
C PRO A 75 3.24 -7.41 2.79
N ASP A 76 2.97 -6.28 2.17
CA ASP A 76 4.06 -5.31 1.90
C ASP A 76 4.70 -4.85 3.21
N TYR A 77 3.89 -4.57 4.22
CA TYR A 77 4.34 -4.10 5.55
C TYR A 77 3.61 -4.78 6.68
N THR A 78 4.31 -4.97 7.79
CA THR A 78 3.75 -5.53 9.04
C THR A 78 3.97 -4.55 10.18
N PHE A 79 2.92 -4.25 10.93
CA PHE A 79 3.01 -3.54 12.20
C PHE A 79 2.97 -4.55 13.34
N ASN A 80 3.93 -4.45 14.26
CA ASN A 80 4.01 -5.31 15.43
C ASN A 80 3.58 -4.55 16.68
N MET A 81 2.45 -4.94 17.24
CA MET A 81 1.95 -4.34 18.48
C MET A 81 2.73 -4.88 19.68
N PRO A 82 2.85 -4.08 20.80
CA PRO A 82 3.49 -4.57 22.02
C PRO A 82 2.86 -5.83 22.59
N SER A 83 1.58 -6.07 22.32
CA SER A 83 0.84 -7.29 22.71
C SER A 83 1.29 -8.57 21.99
N GLY A 84 2.15 -8.44 20.97
CA GLY A 84 2.53 -9.54 20.09
C GLY A 84 1.60 -9.75 18.90
N LYS A 85 0.48 -9.03 18.85
CA LYS A 85 -0.42 -9.04 17.68
C LYS A 85 0.19 -8.30 16.51
N ARG A 86 -0.19 -8.70 15.30
CA ARG A 86 0.32 -8.11 14.05
C ARG A 86 -0.81 -7.55 13.21
N ILE A 87 -0.48 -6.50 12.47
CA ILE A 87 -1.38 -5.90 11.48
C ILE A 87 -0.68 -5.95 10.14
N ALA A 88 -1.37 -6.48 9.14
CA ALA A 88 -0.89 -6.52 7.76
C ALA A 88 -1.37 -5.27 7.01
N VAL A 89 -0.47 -4.67 6.25
CA VAL A 89 -0.78 -3.56 5.34
C VAL A 89 -0.24 -3.89 3.96
N ASP A 90 -1.15 -3.95 3.00
CA ASP A 90 -0.81 -4.26 1.61
C ASP A 90 -1.22 -3.10 0.71
N ILE A 91 -0.35 -2.72 -0.22
CA ILE A 91 -0.60 -1.60 -1.13
C ILE A 91 -1.04 -2.15 -2.47
N LYS A 92 -2.17 -1.67 -2.93
CA LYS A 92 -2.72 -1.99 -4.24
C LYS A 92 -2.85 -0.72 -5.06
N THR A 93 -2.53 -0.79 -6.34
CA THR A 93 -2.65 0.33 -7.25
C THR A 93 -3.43 -0.07 -8.48
N THR A 94 -4.24 0.84 -8.96
CA THR A 94 -4.92 0.72 -10.25
C THR A 94 -5.12 2.09 -10.84
N TYR A 95 -5.32 2.16 -12.14
CA TYR A 95 -5.58 3.41 -12.82
C TYR A 95 -7.01 3.45 -13.36
N ARG A 96 -7.54 4.67 -13.46
CA ARG A 96 -8.82 4.89 -14.09
C ARG A 96 -8.63 4.99 -15.59
N SER A 97 -9.54 4.36 -16.32
CA SER A 97 -9.71 4.59 -17.76
C SER A 97 -11.10 5.16 -17.99
N TYR A 98 -11.28 5.84 -19.11
CA TYR A 98 -12.52 6.51 -19.42
C TYR A 98 -13.12 5.91 -20.69
N LYS A 99 -14.45 5.76 -20.67
CA LYS A 99 -15.22 5.35 -21.85
C LYS A 99 -15.30 6.53 -22.84
N GLU A 100 -15.76 6.23 -24.07
CA GLU A 100 -15.93 7.27 -25.10
C GLU A 100 -16.87 8.41 -24.69
N ASP A 101 -17.85 8.12 -23.82
CA ASP A 101 -18.77 9.11 -23.26
C ASP A 101 -18.19 9.93 -22.10
N GLY A 102 -16.94 9.70 -21.71
CA GLY A 102 -16.27 10.37 -20.60
C GLY A 102 -16.51 9.75 -19.21
N GLU A 103 -17.35 8.74 -19.11
CA GLU A 103 -17.58 8.02 -17.85
C GLU A 103 -16.37 7.14 -17.49
N VAL A 104 -16.15 6.97 -16.18
CA VAL A 104 -15.09 6.09 -15.68
C VAL A 104 -15.44 4.63 -15.99
N ALA A 105 -14.53 3.93 -16.66
CA ALA A 105 -14.67 2.50 -16.90
C ALA A 105 -14.50 1.71 -15.58
N PRO A 106 -15.08 0.50 -15.47
CA PRO A 106 -14.87 -0.34 -14.30
C PRO A 106 -13.39 -0.60 -14.03
N PHE A 107 -12.99 -0.57 -12.77
CA PHE A 107 -11.63 -0.89 -12.33
C PHE A 107 -11.70 -1.71 -11.04
N GLY A 108 -10.58 -2.33 -10.68
CA GLY A 108 -10.50 -3.12 -9.46
C GLY A 108 -9.06 -3.41 -9.06
N PHE A 109 -8.92 -3.99 -7.88
CA PHE A 109 -7.64 -4.45 -7.34
C PHE A 109 -7.56 -5.96 -7.41
N THR A 110 -6.36 -6.49 -7.67
CA THR A 110 -6.11 -7.93 -7.64
C THR A 110 -5.81 -8.38 -6.22
N LEU A 111 -6.65 -9.26 -5.67
CA LEU A 111 -6.49 -9.82 -4.33
C LEU A 111 -6.18 -11.33 -4.38
N GLY A 112 -5.54 -11.79 -5.44
CA GLY A 112 -5.41 -13.20 -5.79
C GLY A 112 -4.69 -14.10 -4.81
N SER A 113 -3.87 -13.55 -3.91
CA SER A 113 -3.08 -14.36 -2.96
C SER A 113 -3.87 -14.83 -1.74
N PHE A 114 -4.99 -14.19 -1.40
CA PHE A 114 -5.67 -14.45 -0.13
C PHE A 114 -6.24 -15.87 -0.03
N ALA A 115 -6.75 -16.42 -1.12
CA ALA A 115 -7.26 -17.79 -1.11
C ALA A 115 -6.19 -18.84 -0.79
N SER A 116 -4.92 -18.56 -1.12
CA SER A 116 -3.81 -19.48 -0.84
C SER A 116 -3.54 -19.61 0.65
N PHE A 117 -3.81 -18.58 1.46
CA PHE A 117 -3.56 -18.60 2.91
C PHE A 117 -4.57 -19.49 3.65
N LEU A 118 -5.73 -19.75 3.05
CA LEU A 118 -6.69 -20.72 3.58
C LEU A 118 -6.17 -22.16 3.46
N ARG A 119 -5.27 -22.42 2.51
CA ARG A 119 -4.67 -23.75 2.27
C ARG A 119 -3.32 -23.89 2.97
N ASN A 120 -2.53 -22.84 3.02
CA ASN A 120 -1.24 -22.80 3.69
C ASN A 120 -0.96 -21.40 4.22
N GLY A 121 -1.14 -21.18 5.52
CA GLY A 121 -0.98 -19.90 6.19
C GLY A 121 0.46 -19.48 6.45
N VAL A 122 1.45 -20.24 6.01
CA VAL A 122 2.88 -19.95 6.25
C VAL A 122 3.69 -19.77 4.96
N LYS A 123 3.10 -20.07 3.81
CA LYS A 123 3.78 -19.97 2.51
C LYS A 123 3.60 -18.58 1.90
N ASN A 124 4.70 -17.98 1.44
CA ASN A 124 4.72 -16.65 0.79
C ASN A 124 4.13 -15.52 1.65
N ILE A 125 4.32 -15.62 2.96
CA ILE A 125 3.87 -14.64 3.94
C ILE A 125 4.98 -14.41 4.96
N ALA A 126 5.14 -13.16 5.41
CA ALA A 126 6.22 -12.76 6.32
C ALA A 126 6.12 -13.45 7.69
N HIS A 127 4.90 -13.58 8.21
CA HIS A 127 4.59 -14.30 9.46
C HIS A 127 3.36 -15.16 9.23
N PRO A 128 3.13 -16.21 10.06
CA PRO A 128 1.94 -17.04 9.90
C PRO A 128 0.65 -16.23 9.87
N TYR A 129 -0.23 -16.53 8.93
CA TYR A 129 -1.46 -15.78 8.70
C TYR A 129 -2.30 -15.59 9.97
N GLY A 130 -2.35 -16.63 10.83
CA GLY A 130 -3.11 -16.57 12.08
C GLY A 130 -2.58 -15.60 13.14
N GLU A 131 -1.35 -15.07 12.97
CA GLU A 131 -0.77 -14.06 13.87
C GLU A 131 -1.25 -12.64 13.54
N TYR A 132 -1.83 -12.45 12.36
CA TYR A 132 -2.36 -11.17 11.93
C TYR A 132 -3.81 -11.02 12.42
N THR A 133 -4.07 -9.95 13.16
CA THR A 133 -5.40 -9.65 13.71
C THR A 133 -6.23 -8.76 12.79
N LYS A 134 -5.55 -7.98 11.95
CA LYS A 134 -6.19 -7.10 10.96
C LYS A 134 -5.38 -7.08 9.68
N HIS A 135 -6.07 -6.92 8.57
CA HIS A 135 -5.49 -6.77 7.24
C HIS A 135 -6.06 -5.51 6.62
N TYR A 136 -5.20 -4.53 6.37
CA TYR A 136 -5.58 -3.30 5.68
C TYR A 136 -5.03 -3.32 4.26
N VAL A 137 -5.85 -2.87 3.33
CA VAL A 137 -5.44 -2.59 1.96
C VAL A 137 -5.46 -1.08 1.76
N ILE A 138 -4.32 -0.52 1.40
CA ILE A 138 -4.25 0.87 0.95
C ILE A 138 -4.35 0.85 -0.57
N GLY A 139 -5.48 1.30 -1.07
CA GLY A 139 -5.74 1.33 -2.51
C GLY A 139 -5.45 2.70 -3.10
N PHE A 140 -4.59 2.75 -4.12
CA PHE A 140 -4.35 3.95 -4.92
C PHE A 140 -5.06 3.80 -6.26
N VAL A 141 -5.97 4.73 -6.53
CA VAL A 141 -6.63 4.83 -7.83
C VAL A 141 -6.14 6.14 -8.45
N TYR A 142 -5.36 6.04 -9.52
CA TYR A 142 -4.72 7.20 -10.11
C TYR A 142 -5.15 7.43 -11.55
N ASP A 143 -4.97 8.66 -12.00
CA ASP A 143 -5.12 9.03 -13.40
C ASP A 143 -3.74 9.15 -14.04
N ARG A 144 -3.65 8.70 -15.27
CA ARG A 144 -2.48 8.94 -16.11
C ARG A 144 -2.64 10.29 -16.81
N VAL A 145 -1.61 11.11 -16.72
CA VAL A 145 -1.52 12.39 -17.43
C VAL A 145 -0.48 12.22 -18.52
N GLU A 146 -0.91 12.31 -19.75
CA GLU A 146 -0.04 12.24 -20.91
C GLU A 146 0.62 13.60 -21.24
#